data_a9aef11e6cfa237344815ed14b672304
#
_entry.id   a9aef11e6cfa237344815ed14b672304
#
_cell.length_a   1.000
_cell.length_b   1.000
_cell.length_c   1.000
_cell.angle_alpha   90.00
_cell.angle_beta   90.00
_cell.angle_gamma   90.00
#
_symmetry.space_group_name_H-M   'P 1'
#
loop_
_entity.id
_entity.type
_entity.pdbx_description
1 polymer ?
#
loop_
_entity_poly.entity_id
_entity_poly.type
_entity_poly.pdbx_seq_one_letter_code
_entity_poly.pdbx_strand_id
1 'polypeptide(L)'
;MDITISSSLTPREKDKIFLLLDACYKKEPVSLTFPTEEADHYLLAWENGRLLCAAALLKEDETVYECTAFTRPDCRRNGIFGAVLEKGLSLLPEDTELLFYVDKKSPDALEAVTALGAELLSDEHMMELASDAVSAIKGMGKTGYLTVTEAMEGEQAILVFSDAHGSLNISLYGTHYYLYGFEIREGQRGQGFGTSLLIKVLSFLAEREPLPVTLQGSGSNGPAHSLYKKTGFRNTETLSRYLY
;
A
#
# COMPACT_ATOMS: atom_id res chain seq x y z
N MET A 1 -17.30 -24.74 -14.00
CA MET A 1 -16.43 -23.55 -13.83
C MET A 1 -15.29 -23.67 -14.83
N ASP A 2 -15.07 -22.66 -15.66
CA ASP A 2 -13.99 -22.61 -16.65
C ASP A 2 -12.98 -21.55 -16.22
N ILE A 3 -11.67 -21.83 -16.36
CA ILE A 3 -10.60 -20.89 -16.03
C ILE A 3 -9.90 -20.53 -17.35
N THR A 4 -9.98 -19.27 -17.76
CA THR A 4 -9.25 -18.73 -18.90
C THR A 4 -7.95 -18.10 -18.43
N ILE A 5 -6.90 -18.20 -19.25
CA ILE A 5 -5.57 -17.66 -18.98
C ILE A 5 -5.16 -16.80 -20.16
N SER A 6 -4.61 -15.64 -19.89
CA SER A 6 -4.10 -14.72 -20.93
C SER A 6 -2.98 -13.85 -20.37
N SER A 7 -2.16 -13.26 -21.25
CA SER A 7 -1.16 -12.24 -20.91
C SER A 7 -1.71 -10.79 -21.05
N SER A 8 -2.96 -10.65 -21.46
CA SER A 8 -3.61 -9.35 -21.61
C SER A 8 -5.13 -9.50 -21.47
N LEU A 9 -5.79 -8.43 -21.08
CA LEU A 9 -7.24 -8.39 -20.89
C LEU A 9 -7.93 -7.65 -22.04
N THR A 10 -8.99 -8.25 -22.57
CA THR A 10 -9.90 -7.55 -23.49
C THR A 10 -10.72 -6.49 -22.76
N PRO A 11 -11.24 -5.46 -23.45
CA PRO A 11 -12.12 -4.46 -22.83
C PRO A 11 -13.32 -5.10 -22.09
N ARG A 12 -13.91 -6.16 -22.67
CA ARG A 12 -15.03 -6.87 -22.05
C ARG A 12 -14.65 -7.58 -20.75
N GLU A 13 -13.43 -8.15 -20.66
CA GLU A 13 -12.93 -8.78 -19.44
C GLU A 13 -12.65 -7.73 -18.37
N LYS A 14 -12.05 -6.59 -18.73
CA LYS A 14 -11.86 -5.46 -17.82
C LYS A 14 -13.19 -4.98 -17.23
N ASP A 15 -14.24 -4.81 -18.05
CA ASP A 15 -15.58 -4.46 -17.56
C ASP A 15 -16.10 -5.49 -16.53
N LYS A 16 -15.89 -6.80 -16.77
CA LYS A 16 -16.31 -7.84 -15.84
C LYS A 16 -15.50 -7.85 -14.55
N ILE A 17 -14.19 -7.56 -14.64
CA ILE A 17 -13.32 -7.37 -13.47
C ILE A 17 -13.79 -6.17 -12.66
N PHE A 18 -14.09 -5.03 -13.26
CA PHE A 18 -14.63 -3.86 -12.54
C PHE A 18 -15.93 -4.17 -11.79
N LEU A 19 -16.85 -4.96 -12.40
CA LEU A 19 -18.08 -5.41 -11.73
C LEU A 19 -17.80 -6.38 -10.57
N LEU A 20 -16.78 -7.21 -10.69
CA LEU A 20 -16.31 -8.08 -9.61
C LEU A 20 -15.74 -7.26 -8.45
N LEU A 21 -14.84 -6.31 -8.76
CA LEU A 21 -14.21 -5.43 -7.77
C LEU A 21 -15.25 -4.58 -7.04
N ASP A 22 -16.21 -4.00 -7.74
CA ASP A 22 -17.32 -3.23 -7.14
C ASP A 22 -18.10 -4.07 -6.11
N ALA A 23 -18.38 -5.34 -6.44
CA ALA A 23 -19.02 -6.25 -5.50
C ALA A 23 -18.14 -6.57 -4.28
N CYS A 24 -16.83 -6.68 -4.47
CA CYS A 24 -15.87 -6.90 -3.38
C CYS A 24 -15.77 -5.68 -2.48
N TYR A 25 -15.58 -4.47 -3.05
CA TYR A 25 -15.43 -3.23 -2.28
C TYR A 25 -16.69 -2.82 -1.53
N LYS A 26 -17.88 -3.15 -2.06
CA LYS A 26 -19.15 -2.98 -1.32
C LYS A 26 -19.26 -3.88 -0.10
N LYS A 27 -18.64 -5.05 -0.14
CA LYS A 27 -18.62 -6.00 0.99
C LYS A 27 -17.55 -5.64 2.00
N GLU A 28 -16.35 -5.30 1.52
CA GLU A 28 -15.16 -4.97 2.31
C GLU A 28 -14.45 -3.79 1.65
N PRO A 29 -14.43 -2.61 2.28
CA PRO A 29 -13.81 -1.41 1.72
C PRO A 29 -12.27 -1.49 1.86
N VAL A 30 -11.65 -2.34 1.06
CA VAL A 30 -10.19 -2.47 0.95
C VAL A 30 -9.65 -1.51 -0.12
N SER A 31 -8.40 -1.11 0.00
CA SER A 31 -7.74 -0.19 -0.95
C SER A 31 -6.97 -0.92 -2.05
N LEU A 32 -6.78 -2.24 -1.93
CA LEU A 32 -6.10 -3.04 -2.94
C LEU A 32 -6.81 -2.91 -4.29
N THR A 33 -6.01 -2.65 -5.32
CA THR A 33 -6.47 -2.56 -6.72
C THR A 33 -6.09 -3.82 -7.48
N PHE A 34 -6.75 -4.06 -8.61
CA PHE A 34 -6.42 -5.17 -9.50
C PHE A 34 -5.62 -4.61 -10.70
N PRO A 35 -4.39 -5.13 -10.99
CA PRO A 35 -3.59 -4.67 -12.10
C PRO A 35 -4.21 -5.13 -13.42
N THR A 36 -4.74 -4.20 -14.22
CA THR A 36 -5.43 -4.53 -15.48
C THR A 36 -4.54 -4.40 -16.72
N GLU A 37 -3.31 -3.87 -16.59
CA GLU A 37 -2.41 -3.58 -17.71
C GLU A 37 -1.01 -4.21 -17.57
N GLU A 38 -0.61 -4.65 -16.37
CA GLU A 38 0.79 -4.88 -16.03
C GLU A 38 1.14 -6.34 -15.67
N ALA A 39 0.13 -7.25 -15.59
CA ALA A 39 0.40 -8.62 -15.19
C ALA A 39 0.94 -9.50 -16.34
N ASP A 40 1.85 -10.42 -15.99
CA ASP A 40 2.35 -11.44 -16.91
C ASP A 40 1.28 -12.48 -17.23
N HIS A 41 0.45 -12.81 -16.24
CA HIS A 41 -0.66 -13.75 -16.41
C HIS A 41 -1.92 -13.26 -15.71
N TYR A 42 -3.03 -13.32 -16.43
CA TYR A 42 -4.39 -13.15 -15.91
C TYR A 42 -5.11 -14.48 -15.91
N LEU A 43 -5.73 -14.84 -14.79
CA LEU A 43 -6.54 -16.04 -14.64
C LEU A 43 -7.97 -15.61 -14.26
N LEU A 44 -8.94 -15.95 -15.07
CA LEU A 44 -10.33 -15.57 -14.88
C LEU A 44 -11.20 -16.82 -14.77
N ALA A 45 -11.85 -17.03 -13.62
CA ALA A 45 -12.77 -18.13 -13.39
C ALA A 45 -14.21 -17.73 -13.72
N TRP A 46 -14.83 -18.48 -14.61
CA TRP A 46 -16.15 -18.21 -15.15
C TRP A 46 -17.16 -19.32 -14.85
N GLU A 47 -18.40 -18.93 -14.64
CA GLU A 47 -19.53 -19.85 -14.62
C GLU A 47 -20.75 -19.18 -15.23
N ASN A 48 -21.35 -19.81 -16.26
CA ASN A 48 -22.53 -19.30 -16.97
C ASN A 48 -22.37 -17.83 -17.44
N GLY A 49 -21.17 -17.45 -17.90
CA GLY A 49 -20.85 -16.10 -18.35
C GLY A 49 -20.67 -15.06 -17.25
N ARG A 50 -20.68 -15.49 -15.98
CA ARG A 50 -20.41 -14.66 -14.82
C ARG A 50 -18.96 -14.86 -14.35
N LEU A 51 -18.22 -13.77 -14.12
CA LEU A 51 -16.89 -13.83 -13.54
C LEU A 51 -16.99 -14.05 -12.02
N LEU A 52 -16.38 -15.13 -11.53
CA LEU A 52 -16.40 -15.52 -10.11
C LEU A 52 -15.13 -15.12 -9.39
N CYS A 53 -13.98 -15.25 -10.06
CA CYS A 53 -12.68 -14.89 -9.53
C CYS A 53 -11.81 -14.34 -10.64
N ALA A 54 -11.00 -13.33 -10.32
CA ALA A 54 -9.92 -12.82 -11.14
C ALA A 54 -8.63 -12.87 -10.34
N ALA A 55 -7.57 -13.39 -10.94
CA ALA A 55 -6.22 -13.34 -10.38
C ALA A 55 -5.25 -12.79 -11.43
N ALA A 56 -4.26 -12.05 -10.96
CA ALA A 56 -3.16 -11.52 -11.74
C ALA A 56 -1.85 -11.96 -11.10
N LEU A 57 -0.91 -12.43 -11.91
CA LEU A 57 0.43 -12.79 -11.50
C LEU A 57 1.41 -11.84 -12.17
N LEU A 58 2.19 -11.10 -11.37
CA LEU A 58 3.22 -10.17 -11.81
C LEU A 58 4.57 -10.69 -11.35
N LYS A 59 5.50 -10.77 -12.27
CA LYS A 59 6.87 -11.19 -11.95
C LYS A 59 7.61 -10.06 -11.25
N GLU A 60 8.01 -10.29 -10.00
CA GLU A 60 8.79 -9.34 -9.20
C GLU A 60 10.29 -9.62 -9.29
N ASP A 61 10.68 -10.92 -9.34
CA ASP A 61 12.05 -11.36 -9.41
C ASP A 61 12.11 -12.70 -10.18
N GLU A 62 13.29 -13.31 -10.31
CA GLU A 62 13.48 -14.58 -11.05
C GLU A 62 12.56 -15.71 -10.54
N THR A 63 12.34 -15.76 -9.23
CA THR A 63 11.56 -16.80 -8.56
C THR A 63 10.35 -16.28 -7.78
N VAL A 64 10.09 -14.98 -7.77
CA VAL A 64 9.00 -14.37 -6.98
C VAL A 64 7.96 -13.73 -7.90
N TYR A 65 6.70 -14.07 -7.68
CA TYR A 65 5.57 -13.44 -8.35
C TYR A 65 4.62 -12.85 -7.33
N GLU A 66 4.19 -11.59 -7.55
CA GLU A 66 3.04 -11.04 -6.84
C GLU A 66 1.75 -11.67 -7.37
N CYS A 67 0.89 -12.10 -6.46
CA CYS A 67 -0.43 -12.59 -6.78
C CYS A 67 -1.51 -11.70 -6.18
N THR A 68 -2.20 -10.95 -7.04
CA THR A 68 -3.39 -10.18 -6.68
C THR A 68 -4.64 -10.93 -7.12
N ALA A 69 -5.54 -11.26 -6.19
CA ALA A 69 -6.75 -12.01 -6.51
C ALA A 69 -7.99 -11.48 -5.81
N PHE A 70 -9.10 -11.47 -6.53
CA PHE A 70 -10.42 -11.12 -6.01
C PHE A 70 -11.44 -12.20 -6.36
N THR A 71 -12.14 -12.70 -5.34
CA THR A 71 -13.25 -13.64 -5.49
C THR A 71 -14.54 -12.97 -5.07
N ARG A 72 -15.60 -13.12 -5.88
CA ARG A 72 -16.93 -12.59 -5.56
C ARG A 72 -17.36 -13.00 -4.15
N PRO A 73 -17.88 -12.06 -3.35
CA PRO A 73 -18.25 -12.35 -1.98
C PRO A 73 -19.27 -13.50 -1.82
N ASP A 74 -20.24 -13.59 -2.74
CA ASP A 74 -21.27 -14.63 -2.75
C ASP A 74 -20.79 -16.01 -3.24
N CYS A 75 -19.53 -16.09 -3.70
CA CYS A 75 -18.91 -17.32 -4.21
C CYS A 75 -17.66 -17.73 -3.40
N ARG A 76 -17.30 -16.99 -2.35
CA ARG A 76 -16.16 -17.33 -1.48
C ARG A 76 -16.39 -18.65 -0.74
N ARG A 77 -15.31 -19.28 -0.25
CA ARG A 77 -15.31 -20.54 0.51
C ARG A 77 -15.83 -21.77 -0.28
N ASN A 78 -15.89 -21.67 -1.60
CA ASN A 78 -16.28 -22.76 -2.51
C ASN A 78 -15.08 -23.32 -3.30
N GLY A 79 -13.84 -23.07 -2.86
CA GLY A 79 -12.63 -23.59 -3.49
C GLY A 79 -12.22 -22.88 -4.80
N ILE A 80 -12.95 -21.82 -5.22
CA ILE A 80 -12.72 -21.14 -6.50
C ILE A 80 -11.33 -20.53 -6.56
N PHE A 81 -10.91 -19.79 -5.51
CA PHE A 81 -9.58 -19.20 -5.44
C PHE A 81 -8.49 -20.27 -5.47
N GLY A 82 -8.65 -21.36 -4.71
CA GLY A 82 -7.70 -22.48 -4.70
C GLY A 82 -7.51 -23.08 -6.08
N ALA A 83 -8.61 -23.31 -6.84
CA ALA A 83 -8.52 -23.83 -8.21
C ALA A 83 -7.83 -22.86 -9.18
N VAL A 84 -8.07 -21.54 -9.02
CA VAL A 84 -7.40 -20.50 -9.82
C VAL A 84 -5.91 -20.46 -9.47
N LEU A 85 -5.56 -20.53 -8.19
CA LEU A 85 -4.18 -20.51 -7.70
C LEU A 85 -3.40 -21.75 -8.19
N GLU A 86 -3.96 -22.95 -8.04
CA GLU A 86 -3.36 -24.20 -8.55
C GLU A 86 -3.08 -24.09 -10.06
N LYS A 87 -4.04 -23.54 -10.80
CA LYS A 87 -3.87 -23.32 -12.23
C LYS A 87 -2.77 -22.30 -12.52
N GLY A 88 -2.67 -21.22 -11.73
CA GLY A 88 -1.61 -20.21 -11.82
C GLY A 88 -0.24 -20.80 -11.56
N LEU A 89 -0.07 -21.55 -10.48
CA LEU A 89 1.18 -22.22 -10.12
C LEU A 89 1.66 -23.17 -11.22
N SER A 90 0.74 -23.84 -11.91
CA SER A 90 1.09 -24.73 -13.03
C SER A 90 1.72 -24.02 -14.25
N LEU A 91 1.69 -22.69 -14.30
CA LEU A 91 2.30 -21.87 -15.36
C LEU A 91 3.70 -21.39 -15.00
N LEU A 92 4.04 -21.43 -13.71
CA LEU A 92 5.26 -20.85 -13.16
C LEU A 92 6.34 -21.93 -12.96
N PRO A 93 7.62 -21.55 -12.85
CA PRO A 93 8.69 -22.48 -12.47
C PRO A 93 8.41 -23.19 -11.13
N GLU A 94 8.98 -24.42 -10.95
CA GLU A 94 8.71 -25.25 -9.76
C GLU A 94 9.12 -24.58 -8.43
N ASP A 95 10.17 -23.76 -8.44
CA ASP A 95 10.70 -23.07 -7.25
C ASP A 95 10.11 -21.64 -7.07
N THR A 96 8.93 -21.36 -7.64
CA THR A 96 8.32 -20.03 -7.55
C THR A 96 7.65 -19.82 -6.20
N GLU A 97 7.96 -18.70 -5.59
CA GLU A 97 7.28 -18.15 -4.41
C GLU A 97 6.22 -17.13 -4.83
N LEU A 98 5.07 -17.15 -4.16
CA LEU A 98 4.00 -16.17 -4.38
C LEU A 98 3.93 -15.17 -3.24
N LEU A 99 3.99 -13.89 -3.59
CA LEU A 99 3.80 -12.78 -2.67
C LEU A 99 2.35 -12.29 -2.75
N PHE A 100 1.66 -12.31 -1.61
CA PHE A 100 0.31 -11.77 -1.48
C PHE A 100 0.33 -10.49 -0.67
N TYR A 101 -0.39 -9.47 -1.13
CA TYR A 101 -0.76 -8.32 -0.32
C TYR A 101 -2.19 -8.48 0.17
N VAL A 102 -2.37 -8.40 1.48
CA VAL A 102 -3.67 -8.60 2.14
C VAL A 102 -3.99 -7.39 3.02
N ASP A 103 -5.10 -6.71 2.74
CA ASP A 103 -5.62 -5.68 3.64
C ASP A 103 -6.20 -6.35 4.90
N LYS A 104 -5.73 -5.94 6.09
CA LYS A 104 -6.23 -6.46 7.37
C LYS A 104 -7.72 -6.20 7.62
N LYS A 105 -8.36 -5.35 6.81
CA LYS A 105 -9.81 -5.17 6.83
C LYS A 105 -10.58 -6.30 6.13
N SER A 106 -9.88 -7.20 5.40
CA SER A 106 -10.49 -8.36 4.75
C SER A 106 -10.25 -9.65 5.54
N PRO A 107 -11.15 -10.07 6.43
CA PRO A 107 -11.02 -11.32 7.17
C PRO A 107 -11.03 -12.55 6.27
N ASP A 108 -11.79 -12.53 5.16
CA ASP A 108 -11.81 -13.64 4.21
C ASP A 108 -10.46 -13.81 3.48
N ALA A 109 -9.76 -12.72 3.16
CA ALA A 109 -8.43 -12.79 2.56
C ALA A 109 -7.37 -13.30 3.56
N LEU A 110 -7.43 -12.83 4.81
CA LEU A 110 -6.56 -13.33 5.89
C LEU A 110 -6.75 -14.83 6.12
N GLU A 111 -8.00 -15.30 6.12
CA GLU A 111 -8.31 -16.74 6.24
C GLU A 111 -7.76 -17.53 5.04
N ALA A 112 -7.87 -16.98 3.83
CA ALA A 112 -7.35 -17.63 2.61
C ALA A 112 -5.83 -17.83 2.66
N VAL A 113 -5.04 -16.79 2.96
CA VAL A 113 -3.57 -16.91 3.03
C VAL A 113 -3.13 -17.78 4.21
N THR A 114 -3.87 -17.76 5.32
CA THR A 114 -3.63 -18.66 6.46
C THR A 114 -3.88 -20.11 6.07
N ALA A 115 -4.96 -20.40 5.35
CA ALA A 115 -5.30 -21.76 4.91
C ALA A 115 -4.30 -22.30 3.87
N LEU A 116 -3.64 -21.44 3.11
CA LEU A 116 -2.53 -21.80 2.23
C LEU A 116 -1.26 -22.16 3.02
N GLY A 117 -1.13 -21.71 4.27
CA GLY A 117 0.10 -21.82 5.06
C GLY A 117 1.13 -20.75 4.68
N ALA A 118 0.69 -19.65 4.05
CA ALA A 118 1.59 -18.56 3.68
C ALA A 118 2.15 -17.85 4.93
N GLU A 119 3.44 -17.50 4.89
CA GLU A 119 4.14 -16.88 6.01
C GLU A 119 4.05 -15.36 5.96
N LEU A 120 3.71 -14.72 7.09
CA LEU A 120 3.70 -13.27 7.20
C LEU A 120 5.14 -12.72 7.18
N LEU A 121 5.47 -11.94 6.17
CA LEU A 121 6.78 -11.28 6.04
C LEU A 121 6.81 -9.92 6.77
N SER A 122 5.83 -9.06 6.49
CA SER A 122 5.80 -7.71 7.05
C SER A 122 4.40 -7.12 6.97
N ASP A 123 4.17 -6.12 7.82
CA ASP A 123 3.04 -5.20 7.69
C ASP A 123 3.54 -3.87 7.13
N GLU A 124 2.77 -3.29 6.21
CA GLU A 124 2.95 -1.92 5.73
C GLU A 124 1.76 -1.08 6.17
N HIS A 125 2.05 0.03 6.83
CA HIS A 125 1.01 0.92 7.37
C HIS A 125 0.91 2.18 6.54
N MET A 126 -0.27 2.46 6.00
CA MET A 126 -0.63 3.81 5.58
C MET A 126 -1.07 4.60 6.81
N MET A 127 -0.49 5.77 7.01
CA MET A 127 -0.81 6.63 8.14
C MET A 127 -1.18 8.02 7.64
N GLU A 128 -2.09 8.67 8.35
CA GLU A 128 -2.56 10.02 8.05
C GLU A 128 -2.55 10.90 9.29
N LEU A 129 -2.12 12.14 9.10
CA LEU A 129 -2.37 13.25 9.99
C LEU A 129 -3.43 14.16 9.34
N ALA A 130 -4.62 14.22 9.91
CA ALA A 130 -5.73 14.96 9.35
C ALA A 130 -5.46 16.49 9.36
N SER A 131 -6.13 17.24 8.46
CA SER A 131 -5.90 18.67 8.24
C SER A 131 -6.10 19.55 9.48
N ASP A 132 -7.04 19.19 10.35
CA ASP A 132 -7.27 19.88 11.64
C ASP A 132 -6.08 19.67 12.61
N ALA A 133 -5.52 18.46 12.65
CA ALA A 133 -4.32 18.16 13.43
C ALA A 133 -3.09 18.88 12.85
N VAL A 134 -2.95 18.96 11.52
CA VAL A 134 -1.90 19.77 10.86
C VAL A 134 -2.06 21.25 11.25
N SER A 135 -3.29 21.79 11.19
CA SER A 135 -3.58 23.18 11.59
C SER A 135 -3.19 23.46 13.04
N ALA A 136 -3.39 22.50 13.95
CA ALA A 136 -3.07 22.65 15.37
C ALA A 136 -1.55 22.76 15.64
N ILE A 137 -0.71 22.26 14.73
CA ILE A 137 0.77 22.31 14.85
C ILE A 137 1.33 23.67 14.37
N LYS A 138 0.52 24.48 13.70
CA LYS A 138 0.95 25.78 13.16
C LYS A 138 1.67 26.63 14.21
N GLY A 139 2.88 27.08 13.85
CA GLY A 139 3.71 27.89 14.71
C GLY A 139 4.50 27.13 15.78
N MET A 140 4.36 25.81 15.86
CA MET A 140 5.21 24.98 16.71
C MET A 140 6.59 24.75 16.07
N GLY A 141 7.58 24.40 16.88
CA GLY A 141 8.91 24.00 16.38
C GLY A 141 9.74 25.10 15.71
N LYS A 142 9.49 26.37 16.01
CA LYS A 142 10.20 27.52 15.39
C LYS A 142 11.69 27.65 15.77
N THR A 143 12.21 26.77 16.64
CA THR A 143 13.60 26.81 17.06
C THR A 143 14.51 25.99 16.12
N GLY A 144 15.57 26.62 15.62
CA GLY A 144 16.57 25.99 14.76
C GLY A 144 16.34 26.20 13.26
N TYR A 145 17.40 26.01 12.48
CA TYR A 145 17.36 26.16 11.03
C TYR A 145 16.64 24.98 10.39
N LEU A 146 15.82 25.27 9.40
CA LEU A 146 15.22 24.32 8.49
C LEU A 146 15.51 24.80 7.06
N THR A 147 16.22 23.98 6.30
CA THR A 147 16.43 24.24 4.87
C THR A 147 15.29 23.62 4.10
N VAL A 148 14.72 24.38 3.18
CA VAL A 148 13.64 23.92 2.29
C VAL A 148 14.08 24.17 0.87
N THR A 149 14.04 23.13 0.03
CA THR A 149 14.37 23.22 -1.39
C THR A 149 13.21 22.64 -2.19
N GLU A 150 12.73 23.39 -3.18
CA GLU A 150 11.78 22.88 -4.15
C GLU A 150 12.52 22.13 -5.26
N ALA A 151 12.01 20.97 -5.64
CA ALA A 151 12.57 20.14 -6.69
C ALA A 151 11.43 19.46 -7.48
N MET A 152 11.79 18.77 -8.56
CA MET A 152 10.89 17.94 -9.34
C MET A 152 11.41 16.51 -9.34
N GLU A 153 10.52 15.55 -9.09
CA GLU A 153 10.76 14.13 -9.26
C GLU A 153 9.84 13.62 -10.38
N GLY A 154 10.39 13.51 -11.60
CA GLY A 154 9.59 13.38 -12.81
C GLY A 154 8.71 14.61 -13.02
N GLU A 155 7.40 14.41 -13.10
CA GLU A 155 6.38 15.48 -13.19
C GLU A 155 5.86 15.94 -11.82
N GLN A 156 6.28 15.30 -10.72
CA GLN A 156 5.79 15.57 -9.37
C GLN A 156 6.63 16.67 -8.70
N ALA A 157 5.98 17.73 -8.22
CA ALA A 157 6.61 18.75 -7.39
C ALA A 157 6.86 18.20 -5.98
N ILE A 158 8.08 18.41 -5.47
CA ILE A 158 8.50 17.97 -4.14
C ILE A 158 9.14 19.10 -3.35
N LEU A 159 9.00 19.04 -2.02
CA LEU A 159 9.76 19.85 -1.06
C LEU A 159 10.73 18.94 -0.32
N VAL A 160 12.00 19.26 -0.39
CA VAL A 160 13.05 18.59 0.37
C VAL A 160 13.37 19.41 1.60
N PHE A 161 13.19 18.84 2.77
CA PHE A 161 13.46 19.46 4.05
C PHE A 161 14.70 18.85 4.69
N SER A 162 15.58 19.68 5.24
CA SER A 162 16.74 19.20 6.00
C SER A 162 17.13 20.14 7.12
N ASP A 163 17.71 19.56 8.18
CA ASP A 163 18.39 20.31 9.23
C ASP A 163 19.74 19.64 9.57
N ALA A 164 20.38 20.06 10.68
CA ALA A 164 21.65 19.50 11.10
C ALA A 164 21.60 17.99 11.43
N HIS A 165 20.41 17.43 11.64
CA HIS A 165 20.22 16.09 12.17
C HIS A 165 19.64 15.09 11.18
N GLY A 166 18.94 15.57 10.12
CA GLY A 166 18.29 14.68 9.18
C GLY A 166 17.58 15.41 8.05
N SER A 167 16.80 14.63 7.28
CA SER A 167 16.03 15.13 6.14
C SER A 167 14.73 14.34 5.98
N LEU A 168 13.78 14.91 5.25
CA LEU A 168 12.59 14.26 4.76
C LEU A 168 12.07 14.96 3.51
N ASN A 169 11.28 14.27 2.72
CA ASN A 169 10.67 14.77 1.50
C ASN A 169 9.15 14.83 1.62
N ILE A 170 8.56 15.81 0.95
CA ILE A 170 7.11 15.96 0.82
C ILE A 170 6.76 16.09 -0.65
N SER A 171 5.99 15.14 -1.18
CA SER A 171 5.33 15.29 -2.48
C SER A 171 4.04 16.09 -2.33
N LEU A 172 3.76 16.96 -3.30
CA LEU A 172 2.63 17.88 -3.29
C LEU A 172 1.51 17.34 -4.20
N TYR A 173 0.51 16.71 -3.61
CA TYR A 173 -0.72 16.34 -4.32
C TYR A 173 -1.80 17.37 -3.98
N GLY A 174 -2.56 17.87 -4.93
CA GLY A 174 -3.50 18.98 -4.71
C GLY A 174 -4.50 18.81 -3.55
N THR A 175 -4.67 17.60 -3.03
CA THR A 175 -5.59 17.27 -1.93
C THR A 175 -4.89 16.88 -0.63
N HIS A 176 -3.62 16.54 -0.66
CA HIS A 176 -2.83 16.09 0.49
C HIS A 176 -1.34 16.21 0.21
N TYR A 177 -0.54 16.11 1.26
CA TYR A 177 0.91 15.95 1.23
C TYR A 177 1.27 14.48 1.45
N TYR A 178 2.31 13.99 0.74
CA TYR A 178 2.86 12.65 0.98
C TYR A 178 4.28 12.76 1.51
N LEU A 179 4.51 12.26 2.71
CA LEU A 179 5.80 12.27 3.40
C LEU A 179 6.55 10.98 3.12
N TYR A 180 7.83 11.09 2.70
CA TYR A 180 8.70 9.96 2.44
C TYR A 180 10.18 10.33 2.64
N GLY A 181 11.08 9.33 2.57
CA GLY A 181 12.51 9.56 2.70
C GLY A 181 12.93 10.18 4.03
N PHE A 182 12.17 9.94 5.12
CA PHE A 182 12.47 10.50 6.43
C PHE A 182 13.63 9.76 7.09
N GLU A 183 14.74 10.45 7.24
CA GLU A 183 15.95 9.90 7.79
C GLU A 183 16.57 10.83 8.85
N ILE A 184 17.03 10.25 9.98
CA ILE A 184 17.89 10.89 10.95
C ILE A 184 19.28 10.23 10.88
N ARG A 185 20.31 11.07 10.86
CA ARG A 185 21.70 10.64 10.77
C ARG A 185 22.03 9.58 11.81
N GLU A 186 22.80 8.60 11.41
CA GLU A 186 23.29 7.57 12.33
C GLU A 186 24.05 8.21 13.51
N GLY A 187 23.86 7.65 14.70
CA GLY A 187 24.40 8.22 15.95
C GLY A 187 23.62 9.39 16.55
N GLN A 188 22.62 9.94 15.85
CA GLN A 188 21.72 10.99 16.35
C GLN A 188 20.28 10.48 16.57
N ARG A 189 20.01 9.22 16.27
CA ARG A 189 18.71 8.57 16.47
C ARG A 189 18.43 8.40 17.98
N GLY A 190 17.17 8.33 18.34
CA GLY A 190 16.72 8.14 19.74
C GLY A 190 16.82 9.37 20.64
N GLN A 191 17.29 10.53 20.13
CA GLN A 191 17.52 11.75 20.90
C GLN A 191 16.42 12.82 20.71
N GLY A 192 15.30 12.48 20.07
CA GLY A 192 14.19 13.40 19.82
C GLY A 192 14.33 14.26 18.57
N PHE A 193 15.45 14.22 17.84
CA PHE A 193 15.66 15.03 16.64
C PHE A 193 14.66 14.74 15.54
N GLY A 194 14.24 13.47 15.36
CA GLY A 194 13.19 13.12 14.41
C GLY A 194 11.86 13.80 14.70
N THR A 195 11.42 13.78 15.95
CA THR A 195 10.21 14.50 16.36
C THR A 195 10.33 16.01 16.13
N SER A 196 11.48 16.58 16.45
CA SER A 196 11.75 18.01 16.24
C SER A 196 11.71 18.37 14.76
N LEU A 197 12.36 17.61 13.87
CA LEU A 197 12.34 17.85 12.43
C LEU A 197 10.92 17.71 11.87
N LEU A 198 10.20 16.63 12.22
CA LEU A 198 8.84 16.43 11.75
C LEU A 198 7.89 17.57 12.16
N ILE A 199 7.94 18.02 13.42
CA ILE A 199 7.12 19.14 13.89
C ILE A 199 7.43 20.45 13.13
N LYS A 200 8.71 20.74 12.85
CA LYS A 200 9.11 21.90 12.04
C LYS A 200 8.49 21.84 10.64
N VAL A 201 8.60 20.69 9.98
CA VAL A 201 8.03 20.50 8.65
C VAL A 201 6.52 20.58 8.64
N LEU A 202 5.84 19.92 9.57
CA LEU A 202 4.39 20.00 9.69
C LEU A 202 3.92 21.45 9.97
N SER A 203 4.65 22.20 10.80
CA SER A 203 4.36 23.62 11.03
C SER A 203 4.52 24.46 9.78
N PHE A 204 5.56 24.20 8.97
CA PHE A 204 5.75 24.86 7.68
C PHE A 204 4.60 24.57 6.71
N LEU A 205 4.18 23.29 6.61
CA LEU A 205 3.05 22.90 5.77
C LEU A 205 1.74 23.55 6.24
N ALA A 206 1.51 23.61 7.55
CA ALA A 206 0.35 24.28 8.15
C ALA A 206 0.29 25.79 7.87
N GLU A 207 1.45 26.45 7.70
CA GLU A 207 1.53 27.86 7.34
C GLU A 207 1.28 28.08 5.84
N ARG A 208 1.66 27.11 4.98
CA ARG A 208 1.41 27.15 3.54
C ARG A 208 -0.03 26.82 3.21
N GLU A 209 -0.47 25.62 3.54
CA GLU A 209 -1.84 25.12 3.39
C GLU A 209 -2.03 23.89 4.31
N PRO A 210 -2.98 23.91 5.24
CA PRO A 210 -3.15 22.82 6.19
C PRO A 210 -3.91 21.62 5.59
N LEU A 211 -3.33 21.00 4.57
CA LEU A 211 -3.83 19.75 3.98
C LEU A 211 -3.47 18.53 4.86
N PRO A 212 -4.19 17.40 4.72
CA PRO A 212 -3.78 16.14 5.34
C PRO A 212 -2.37 15.75 4.92
N VAL A 213 -1.63 15.12 5.82
CA VAL A 213 -0.31 14.54 5.52
C VAL A 213 -0.41 13.03 5.63
N THR A 214 -0.07 12.31 4.56
CA THR A 214 -0.04 10.85 4.51
C THR A 214 1.39 10.35 4.43
N LEU A 215 1.62 9.13 4.87
CA LEU A 215 2.89 8.42 4.73
C LEU A 215 2.66 6.91 4.69
N GLN A 216 3.62 6.18 4.14
CA GLN A 216 3.73 4.73 4.29
C GLN A 216 4.92 4.41 5.20
N GLY A 217 4.74 3.46 6.10
CA GLY A 217 5.78 3.01 7.01
C GLY A 217 5.73 1.53 7.26
N SER A 218 6.90 0.89 7.27
CA SER A 218 7.00 -0.53 7.61
C SER A 218 6.65 -0.81 9.06
N GLY A 219 5.83 -1.81 9.32
CA GLY A 219 5.47 -2.28 10.65
C GLY A 219 6.67 -2.78 11.47
N SER A 220 7.75 -3.18 10.79
CA SER A 220 9.02 -3.55 11.45
C SER A 220 9.79 -2.34 11.99
N ASN A 221 9.51 -1.11 11.51
CA ASN A 221 10.14 0.12 11.99
C ASN A 221 9.39 0.71 13.19
N GLY A 222 9.43 0.02 14.33
CA GLY A 222 8.77 0.44 15.57
C GLY A 222 9.12 1.86 16.04
N PRO A 223 10.39 2.31 15.98
CA PRO A 223 10.77 3.68 16.31
C PRO A 223 10.06 4.73 15.46
N ALA A 224 10.04 4.57 14.14
CA ALA A 224 9.35 5.50 13.24
C ALA A 224 7.83 5.50 13.48
N HIS A 225 7.23 4.31 13.60
CA HIS A 225 5.81 4.18 13.88
C HIS A 225 5.40 4.84 15.21
N SER A 226 6.22 4.68 16.26
CA SER A 226 6.03 5.35 17.56
C SER A 226 6.12 6.88 17.43
N LEU A 227 7.07 7.38 16.63
CA LEU A 227 7.23 8.80 16.36
C LEU A 227 5.98 9.37 15.66
N TYR A 228 5.51 8.73 14.59
CA TYR A 228 4.32 9.18 13.86
C TYR A 228 3.08 9.18 14.75
N LYS A 229 2.84 8.12 15.53
CA LYS A 229 1.71 8.09 16.48
C LYS A 229 1.77 9.20 17.52
N LYS A 230 2.95 9.48 18.10
CA LYS A 230 3.14 10.56 19.06
C LYS A 230 2.90 11.95 18.47
N THR A 231 3.10 12.12 17.17
CA THR A 231 2.81 13.38 16.45
C THR A 231 1.39 13.46 15.92
N GLY A 232 0.52 12.49 16.23
CA GLY A 232 -0.91 12.52 15.93
C GLY A 232 -1.33 11.73 14.67
N PHE A 233 -0.37 11.11 13.96
CA PHE A 233 -0.73 10.25 12.84
C PHE A 233 -1.52 9.02 13.30
N ARG A 234 -2.47 8.60 12.49
CA ARG A 234 -3.29 7.40 12.72
C ARG A 234 -3.15 6.45 11.54
N ASN A 235 -3.13 5.15 11.83
CA ASN A 235 -3.20 4.15 10.75
C ASN A 235 -4.56 4.23 10.08
N THR A 236 -4.57 4.40 8.77
CA THR A 236 -5.76 4.35 7.92
C THR A 236 -5.91 2.99 7.27
N GLU A 237 -4.79 2.32 7.03
CA GLU A 237 -4.73 1.03 6.37
C GLU A 237 -3.51 0.24 6.87
N THR A 238 -3.61 -1.09 6.81
CA THR A 238 -2.49 -2.00 7.00
C THR A 238 -2.57 -3.09 5.93
N LEU A 239 -1.57 -3.11 5.05
CA LEU A 239 -1.34 -4.18 4.10
C LEU A 239 -0.31 -5.16 4.69
N SER A 240 -0.69 -6.42 4.77
CA SER A 240 0.21 -7.50 5.20
C SER A 240 0.76 -8.22 3.99
N ARG A 241 2.07 -8.42 3.96
CA ARG A 241 2.78 -9.18 2.93
C ARG A 241 2.94 -10.62 3.40
N TYR A 242 2.44 -11.56 2.63
CA TYR A 242 2.55 -12.99 2.90
C TYR A 242 3.31 -13.67 1.77
N LEU A 243 4.18 -14.62 2.12
CA LEU A 243 4.92 -15.47 1.18
C LEU A 243 4.40 -16.91 1.23
N TYR A 244 4.16 -17.51 0.07
CA TYR A 244 3.68 -18.88 -0.10
C TYR A 244 4.55 -19.63 -1.09
#